data_3dc653bb9ba55962d945aaf7f3596e96
#
_entry.id   3dc653bb9ba55962d945aaf7f3596e96
#
_cell.length_a   1.000
_cell.length_b   1.000
_cell.length_c   1.000
_cell.angle_alpha   90.00
_cell.angle_beta   90.00
_cell.angle_gamma   90.00
#
_symmetry.space_group_name_H-M   'P 1'
#
loop_
_entity.id
_entity.type
_entity.pdbx_description
1 polymer ?
#
loop_
_entity_poly.entity_id
_entity_poly.type
_entity_poly.pdbx_seq_one_letter_code
_entity_poly.pdbx_strand_id
1 'polypeptide(L)'
;MIQSLNTKVDLVMDSTAFTGVSDYGKVMIGDKSFEFYNSRDPRKNIQIPWEEVDYVIVSIILKGKWIPRYAIKTKKNGTYTFASKETKKVLRTIRNYVGADNIVRSLSFFEVVKRGVKAVFKKK
;
A
#
# COMPACT_ATOMS: atom_id res chain seq x y z
N MET A 1 19.57 -14.55 -1.07
CA MET A 1 19.41 -13.30 -1.83
C MET A 1 17.95 -13.05 -2.14
N ILE A 2 17.51 -11.81 -1.95
CA ILE A 2 16.13 -11.42 -2.25
C ILE A 2 16.02 -11.16 -3.74
N GLN A 3 15.00 -11.71 -4.34
CA GLN A 3 14.77 -11.48 -5.76
C GLN A 3 13.39 -10.88 -5.98
N SER A 4 13.34 -9.80 -6.74
CA SER A 4 12.08 -9.16 -7.11
C SER A 4 11.29 -10.05 -8.06
N LEU A 5 9.98 -9.97 -7.96
CA LEU A 5 9.07 -10.62 -8.91
C LEU A 5 9.00 -9.85 -10.22
N ASN A 6 9.34 -8.55 -10.18
CA ASN A 6 9.26 -7.69 -11.36
C ASN A 6 10.39 -7.96 -12.33
N THR A 7 10.08 -7.90 -13.63
CA THR A 7 11.10 -7.92 -14.66
C THR A 7 11.42 -6.50 -15.11
N LYS A 8 10.49 -5.57 -14.88
CA LYS A 8 10.66 -4.17 -15.20
C LYS A 8 10.14 -3.35 -14.05
N VAL A 9 10.91 -2.40 -13.56
CA VAL A 9 10.51 -1.56 -12.45
C VAL A 9 10.13 -0.18 -12.96
N ASP A 10 8.93 0.27 -12.63
CA ASP A 10 8.41 1.56 -13.08
C ASP A 10 8.68 2.67 -12.06
N LEU A 11 8.70 2.35 -10.78
CA LEU A 11 8.83 3.35 -9.74
C LEU A 11 9.46 2.76 -8.49
N VAL A 12 10.38 3.51 -7.90
CA VAL A 12 10.92 3.22 -6.57
C VAL A 12 10.68 4.46 -5.72
N MET A 13 10.14 4.28 -4.53
CA MET A 13 9.72 5.40 -3.69
C MET A 13 10.02 5.14 -2.23
N ASP A 14 10.60 6.12 -1.54
CA ASP A 14 10.80 6.04 -0.10
C ASP A 14 9.44 5.92 0.58
N SER A 15 9.30 4.96 1.47
CA SER A 15 8.01 4.61 2.04
C SER A 15 8.16 4.03 3.43
N THR A 16 7.02 3.95 4.13
CA THR A 16 6.92 3.31 5.42
C THR A 16 5.84 2.24 5.33
N ALA A 17 6.13 1.05 5.82
CA ALA A 17 5.13 -0.01 5.93
C ALA A 17 4.69 -0.10 7.40
N PHE A 18 3.38 -0.24 7.61
CA PHE A 18 2.82 -0.34 8.95
C PHE A 18 2.38 -1.78 9.19
N THR A 19 3.31 -2.59 9.69
CA THR A 19 3.06 -4.02 9.90
C THR A 19 3.20 -4.36 11.38
N GLY A 20 2.53 -3.57 12.21
CA GLY A 20 2.65 -3.72 13.65
C GLY A 20 3.56 -2.66 14.21
N VAL A 21 4.74 -2.52 13.63
CA VAL A 21 5.63 -1.39 13.89
C VAL A 21 5.83 -0.68 12.58
N SER A 22 6.39 0.51 12.63
CA SER A 22 6.68 1.25 11.39
C SER A 22 8.03 0.83 10.85
N ASP A 23 8.05 0.30 9.65
CA ASP A 23 9.27 -0.10 8.97
C ASP A 23 9.55 0.83 7.82
N TYR A 24 10.72 1.45 7.82
CA TYR A 24 11.12 2.36 6.75
C TYR A 24 11.82 1.59 5.65
N GLY A 25 11.55 1.97 4.42
CA GLY A 25 12.16 1.28 3.30
C GLY A 25 11.75 1.89 1.97
N LYS A 26 11.65 1.04 0.97
CA LYS A 26 11.28 1.48 -0.37
C LYS A 26 10.20 0.60 -0.96
N VAL A 27 9.24 1.26 -1.58
CA VAL A 27 8.24 0.60 -2.41
C VAL A 27 8.81 0.52 -3.80
N MET A 28 8.66 -0.64 -4.42
CA MET A 28 9.09 -0.87 -5.79
C MET A 28 7.88 -1.38 -6.58
N ILE A 29 7.50 -0.64 -7.61
CA ILE A 29 6.33 -0.96 -8.41
C ILE A 29 6.78 -1.29 -9.81
N GLY A 30 6.40 -2.46 -10.28
CA GLY A 30 6.80 -2.89 -11.60
C GLY A 30 5.73 -3.73 -12.29
N ASP A 31 6.14 -4.40 -13.35
CA ASP A 31 5.22 -5.07 -14.25
C ASP A 31 4.50 -6.29 -13.64
N LYS A 32 5.05 -6.86 -12.58
CA LYS A 32 4.47 -8.08 -11.99
C LYS A 32 3.89 -7.89 -10.60
N SER A 33 4.39 -6.91 -9.84
CA SER A 33 4.04 -6.84 -8.43
C SER A 33 4.27 -5.46 -7.83
N PHE A 34 3.64 -5.26 -6.68
CA PHE A 34 3.94 -4.19 -5.76
C PHE A 34 4.82 -4.80 -4.67
N GLU A 35 5.96 -4.17 -4.38
CA GLU A 35 6.91 -4.71 -3.43
C GLU A 35 7.38 -3.65 -2.45
N PHE A 36 7.70 -4.07 -1.24
CA PHE A 36 8.30 -3.22 -0.24
C PHE A 36 9.52 -3.93 0.34
N TYR A 37 10.62 -3.20 0.48
CA TYR A 37 11.85 -3.73 1.06
C TYR A 37 12.30 -2.85 2.20
N ASN A 38 12.51 -3.47 3.38
CA ASN A 38 12.99 -2.77 4.57
C ASN A 38 14.40 -2.25 4.32
N SER A 39 14.67 -1.01 4.71
CA SER A 39 15.97 -0.39 4.46
C SER A 39 17.12 -1.01 5.23
N ARG A 40 16.84 -1.50 6.43
CA ARG A 40 17.88 -2.12 7.23
C ARG A 40 18.14 -3.56 6.85
N ASP A 41 17.07 -4.26 6.50
CA ASP A 41 17.17 -5.69 6.22
C ASP A 41 16.21 -6.03 5.09
N PRO A 42 16.69 -6.03 3.84
CA PRO A 42 15.82 -6.31 2.70
C PRO A 42 15.18 -7.70 2.71
N ARG A 43 15.66 -8.60 3.57
CA ARG A 43 15.00 -9.89 3.71
C ARG A 43 13.61 -9.72 4.31
N LYS A 44 13.38 -8.63 5.04
CA LYS A 44 12.04 -8.26 5.48
C LYS A 44 11.40 -7.51 4.34
N ASN A 45 10.59 -8.21 3.59
CA ASN A 45 9.97 -7.63 2.41
C ASN A 45 8.53 -8.09 2.27
N ILE A 46 7.81 -7.36 1.43
CA ILE A 46 6.43 -7.68 1.08
C ILE A 46 6.40 -7.70 -0.44
N GLN A 47 5.92 -8.78 -1.02
CA GLN A 47 5.81 -8.90 -2.47
C GLN A 47 4.38 -9.31 -2.79
N ILE A 48 3.65 -8.46 -3.49
CA ILE A 48 2.25 -8.68 -3.80
C ILE A 48 2.07 -8.68 -5.31
N PRO A 49 1.94 -9.85 -5.93
CA PRO A 49 1.64 -9.91 -7.37
C PRO A 49 0.33 -9.20 -7.65
N TRP A 50 0.24 -8.54 -8.80
CA TRP A 50 -0.97 -7.76 -9.12
C TRP A 50 -2.24 -8.60 -9.12
N GLU A 51 -2.15 -9.86 -9.52
CA GLU A 51 -3.33 -10.72 -9.53
C GLU A 51 -3.84 -11.03 -8.12
N GLU A 52 -3.04 -10.78 -7.09
CA GLU A 52 -3.48 -10.99 -5.71
C GLU A 52 -4.05 -9.74 -5.07
N VAL A 53 -4.02 -8.63 -5.76
CA VAL A 53 -4.58 -7.38 -5.25
C VAL A 53 -6.09 -7.38 -5.45
N ASP A 54 -6.82 -7.14 -4.36
CA ASP A 54 -8.28 -7.03 -4.41
C ASP A 54 -8.64 -5.56 -4.63
N TYR A 55 -8.25 -4.70 -3.69
CA TYR A 55 -8.45 -3.26 -3.78
C TYR A 55 -7.24 -2.51 -3.28
N VAL A 56 -7.14 -1.27 -3.71
CA VAL A 56 -6.24 -0.31 -3.08
C VAL A 56 -7.12 0.73 -2.39
N ILE A 57 -6.93 0.91 -1.10
CA ILE A 57 -7.76 1.80 -0.30
C ILE A 57 -6.95 3.03 0.04
N VAL A 58 -7.50 4.22 -0.22
CA VAL A 58 -6.77 5.45 0.02
C VAL A 58 -7.50 6.33 1.02
N SER A 59 -6.73 7.03 1.84
CA SER A 59 -7.23 8.04 2.76
C SER A 59 -6.90 9.40 2.14
N ILE A 60 -7.91 10.14 1.72
CA ILE A 60 -7.72 11.44 1.09
C ILE A 60 -8.26 12.51 2.02
N ILE A 61 -7.43 13.48 2.35
CA ILE A 61 -7.85 14.59 3.20
C ILE A 61 -7.46 15.90 2.54
N LEU A 62 -7.86 16.98 3.14
CA LEU A 62 -7.62 18.33 2.64
C LEU A 62 -8.15 18.49 1.22
N LYS A 63 -9.39 18.01 1.02
CA LYS A 63 -10.09 18.11 -0.25
C LYS A 63 -9.31 17.52 -1.42
N GLY A 64 -8.67 16.40 -1.15
CA GLY A 64 -7.92 15.69 -2.19
C GLY A 64 -6.47 16.11 -2.33
N LYS A 65 -6.02 17.04 -1.51
CA LYS A 65 -4.66 17.53 -1.63
C LYS A 65 -3.62 16.64 -0.98
N TRP A 66 -4.03 15.87 0.00
CA TRP A 66 -3.10 15.05 0.74
C TRP A 66 -3.62 13.64 0.92
N ILE A 67 -2.78 12.67 0.63
CA ILE A 67 -3.09 11.25 0.81
C ILE A 67 -2.05 10.69 1.76
N PRO A 68 -2.31 10.71 3.08
CA PRO A 68 -1.31 10.31 4.06
C PRO A 68 -1.02 8.82 4.05
N ARG A 69 -2.02 8.00 3.73
CA ARG A 69 -1.85 6.54 3.75
C ARG A 69 -2.66 5.88 2.68
N TYR A 70 -2.19 4.71 2.28
CA TYR A 70 -2.95 3.85 1.41
C TYR A 70 -2.73 2.40 1.86
N ALA A 71 -3.66 1.53 1.53
CA ALA A 71 -3.58 0.14 1.89
C ALA A 71 -3.82 -0.73 0.68
N ILE A 72 -3.13 -1.85 0.62
CA ILE A 72 -3.35 -2.83 -0.43
C ILE A 72 -4.03 -4.03 0.20
N LYS A 73 -5.30 -4.24 -0.16
CA LYS A 73 -6.06 -5.36 0.33
C LYS A 73 -5.85 -6.51 -0.63
N THR A 74 -5.33 -7.61 -0.12
CA THR A 74 -5.08 -8.79 -0.93
C THR A 74 -6.26 -9.75 -0.83
N LYS A 75 -6.34 -10.66 -1.77
CA LYS A 75 -7.44 -11.62 -1.81
C LYS A 75 -7.35 -12.66 -0.70
N LYS A 76 -6.15 -13.01 -0.28
CA LYS A 76 -5.95 -14.08 0.70
C LYS A 76 -5.08 -13.75 1.89
N ASN A 77 -4.21 -12.78 1.76
CA ASN A 77 -3.16 -12.56 2.75
C ASN A 77 -3.32 -11.30 3.59
N GLY A 78 -4.53 -10.78 3.66
CA GLY A 78 -4.81 -9.62 4.50
C GLY A 78 -4.50 -8.31 3.80
N THR A 79 -4.37 -7.26 4.60
CA THR A 79 -4.24 -5.90 4.10
C THR A 79 -2.95 -5.29 4.61
N TYR A 80 -2.22 -4.64 3.72
CA TYR A 80 -0.95 -3.99 4.06
C TYR A 80 -1.11 -2.49 3.88
N THR A 81 -0.71 -1.73 4.89
CA THR A 81 -0.83 -0.27 4.89
C THR A 81 0.55 0.38 4.74
N PHE A 82 0.61 1.41 3.93
CA PHE A 82 1.84 2.12 3.62
C PHE A 82 1.63 3.63 3.62
N ALA A 83 2.73 4.35 3.79
CA ALA A 83 2.79 5.77 3.50
C ALA A 83 4.01 6.00 2.63
N SER A 84 3.90 6.84 1.63
CA SER A 84 5.00 7.09 0.69
C SER A 84 5.28 8.58 0.61
N LYS A 85 6.51 8.92 0.24
CA LYS A 85 6.92 10.31 0.14
C LYS A 85 6.04 11.07 -0.85
N GLU A 86 5.77 10.47 -2.01
CA GLU A 86 4.90 11.07 -3.02
C GLU A 86 3.79 10.08 -3.33
N THR A 87 2.80 10.04 -2.48
CA THR A 87 1.74 9.04 -2.57
C THR A 87 0.97 9.11 -3.87
N LYS A 88 0.69 10.32 -4.37
CA LYS A 88 -0.05 10.45 -5.62
C LYS A 88 0.67 9.79 -6.79
N LYS A 89 1.99 9.91 -6.81
CA LYS A 89 2.79 9.30 -7.86
C LYS A 89 2.74 7.78 -7.77
N VAL A 90 2.81 7.26 -6.54
CA VAL A 90 2.69 5.83 -6.30
C VAL A 90 1.33 5.33 -6.79
N LEU A 91 0.26 6.04 -6.43
CA LEU A 91 -1.09 5.60 -6.81
C LEU A 91 -1.33 5.67 -8.32
N ARG A 92 -0.77 6.67 -8.99
CA ARG A 92 -0.87 6.74 -10.45
C ARG A 92 -0.21 5.53 -11.09
N THR A 93 0.93 5.12 -10.55
CA THR A 93 1.65 3.96 -11.08
C THR A 93 0.89 2.67 -10.83
N ILE A 94 0.36 2.53 -9.60
CA ILE A 94 -0.45 1.35 -9.25
C ILE A 94 -1.68 1.25 -10.15
N ARG A 95 -2.30 2.38 -10.44
CA ARG A 95 -3.51 2.40 -11.25
C ARG A 95 -3.31 1.77 -12.63
N ASN A 96 -2.10 1.88 -13.15
CA ASN A 96 -1.80 1.30 -14.48
C ASN A 96 -1.92 -0.22 -14.47
N TYR A 97 -1.86 -0.85 -13.30
CA TYR A 97 -1.91 -2.30 -13.18
C TYR A 97 -3.23 -2.81 -12.61
N VAL A 98 -3.81 -2.09 -11.66
CA VAL A 98 -5.04 -2.56 -11.03
C VAL A 98 -6.30 -1.92 -11.58
N GLY A 99 -6.17 -0.81 -12.29
CA GLY A 99 -7.31 -0.08 -12.82
C GLY A 99 -7.91 0.88 -11.80
N ALA A 100 -8.49 1.97 -12.31
CA ALA A 100 -9.04 3.01 -11.44
C ALA A 100 -10.20 2.51 -10.58
N ASP A 101 -10.97 1.55 -11.07
CA ASP A 101 -12.13 1.05 -10.35
C ASP A 101 -11.75 0.30 -9.08
N ASN A 102 -10.53 -0.16 -9.00
CA ASN A 102 -10.06 -0.91 -7.84
C ASN A 102 -9.30 -0.05 -6.83
N ILE A 103 -9.30 1.25 -7.04
CA ILE A 103 -8.74 2.19 -6.09
C ILE A 103 -9.90 2.92 -5.44
N VAL A 104 -10.13 2.68 -4.16
CA VAL A 104 -11.29 3.18 -3.46
C VAL A 104 -10.87 4.09 -2.31
N ARG A 105 -11.74 5.03 -1.97
CA ARG A 105 -11.49 5.97 -0.91
C ARG A 105 -12.25 5.56 0.34
N SER A 106 -11.59 5.55 1.47
CA SER A 106 -12.26 5.21 2.71
C SER A 106 -11.54 5.81 3.92
N LEU A 107 -12.11 6.86 4.47
CA LEU A 107 -11.60 7.42 5.72
C LEU A 107 -11.92 6.50 6.88
N SER A 108 -13.08 5.86 6.84
CA SER A 108 -13.49 4.96 7.93
C SER A 108 -12.49 3.85 8.15
N PHE A 109 -11.98 3.28 7.09
CA PHE A 109 -11.01 2.20 7.20
C PHE A 109 -9.81 2.66 8.03
N PHE A 110 -9.27 3.83 7.70
CA PHE A 110 -8.06 4.30 8.36
C PHE A 110 -8.31 4.77 9.78
N GLU A 111 -9.48 5.29 10.05
CA GLU A 111 -9.86 5.63 11.41
C GLU A 111 -9.94 4.39 12.28
N VAL A 112 -10.50 3.34 11.74
CA VAL A 112 -10.61 2.09 12.45
C VAL A 112 -9.24 1.53 12.79
N VAL A 113 -8.35 1.52 11.82
CA VAL A 113 -6.99 1.04 12.03
C VAL A 113 -6.30 1.87 13.10
N LYS A 114 -6.49 3.18 13.05
CA LYS A 114 -5.85 4.09 14.00
C LYS A 114 -6.37 3.89 15.43
N ARG A 115 -7.67 3.66 15.58
CA ARG A 115 -8.29 3.52 16.90
C ARG A 115 -8.32 2.11 17.42
N GLY A 116 -8.07 1.15 16.56
CA GLY A 116 -8.12 -0.24 16.93
C GLY A 116 -9.35 -0.94 16.42
N VAL A 117 -9.34 -2.24 16.54
CA VAL A 117 -10.34 -3.09 15.94
C VAL A 117 -11.76 -2.84 16.42
N LYS A 118 -11.92 -2.46 17.65
CA LYS A 118 -13.26 -2.27 18.19
C LYS A 118 -14.11 -1.30 17.42
N ALA A 119 -13.49 -0.26 16.87
CA ALA A 119 -14.23 0.76 16.16
C ALA A 119 -14.90 0.25 14.90
N VAL A 120 -14.41 -0.82 14.34
CA VAL A 120 -14.97 -1.38 13.12
C VAL A 120 -16.41 -1.77 13.28
N PHE A 121 -16.73 -2.35 14.40
CA PHE A 121 -18.04 -2.92 14.58
C PHE A 121 -19.10 -1.94 14.99
N LYS A 122 -18.75 -0.76 15.29
CA LYS A 122 -19.71 0.23 15.67
C LYS A 122 -20.32 0.95 14.54
N LYS A 123 -19.71 0.85 13.47
CA LYS A 123 -20.14 1.59 12.36
C LYS A 123 -21.26 1.03 11.74
N LYS A 124 -21.78 1.24 11.46
CA LYS A 124 -22.58 0.59 10.82
C LYS A 124 -22.83 1.08 9.97
#